data_cc1d81d6b65e35223a81260ea6b96d03
#
_entry.id   cc1d81d6b65e35223a81260ea6b96d03
#
_cell.length_a   1.000
_cell.length_b   1.000
_cell.length_c   1.000
_cell.angle_alpha   90.00
_cell.angle_beta   90.00
_cell.angle_gamma   90.00
#
_symmetry.space_group_name_H-M   'P 1'
#
loop_
_entity.id
_entity.type
_entity.pdbx_description
1 polymer ?
#
loop_
_entity_poly.entity_id
_entity_poly.type
_entity_poly.pdbx_seq_one_letter_code
_entity_poly.pdbx_strand_id
1 'polypeptide(L)'
;REPTGPSVGTGVDHIGFSFRDLTAKMASFEAAGVTVTEPMREIDGLFKLAFVEDPWGTKIEVVEDHEWLGFHHLNLRSPNPDETLAWYENIFGGERDSLKGRIGGLRYGSLWFLVSRHQGELAPTEGRAFDHLGWQFSDLRVAAEEIKRKGVEFTLEPRPFTNPLGEDMLISFVTGPDGVRIE
;
A
#
# COMPACT_ATOMS: atom_id res chain seq x y z
N ARG A 1 17.24 -8.51 6.73
CA ARG A 1 17.00 -8.06 8.11
C ARG A 1 15.56 -8.39 8.46
N GLU A 2 15.33 -8.96 9.64
CA GLU A 2 13.96 -9.20 10.11
C GLU A 2 13.25 -7.87 10.39
N PRO A 3 11.94 -7.77 10.12
CA PRO A 3 11.14 -6.60 10.46
C PRO A 3 11.12 -6.33 11.96
N THR A 4 11.02 -5.06 12.34
CA THR A 4 10.91 -4.63 13.74
C THR A 4 9.50 -4.76 14.32
N GLY A 5 8.52 -5.09 13.47
CA GLY A 5 7.12 -5.30 13.82
C GLY A 5 6.22 -5.46 12.59
N PRO A 6 4.93 -5.77 12.79
CA PRO A 6 3.97 -6.00 11.72
C PRO A 6 3.65 -4.74 10.92
N SER A 7 2.92 -4.90 9.80
CA SER A 7 2.37 -3.78 9.04
C SER A 7 1.24 -3.07 9.80
N VAL A 8 0.44 -3.81 10.54
CA VAL A 8 -0.66 -3.26 11.35
C VAL A 8 -0.13 -2.31 12.41
N GLY A 9 -0.79 -1.16 12.56
CA GLY A 9 -0.37 -0.09 13.48
C GLY A 9 0.60 0.91 12.86
N THR A 10 0.82 0.82 11.55
CA THR A 10 1.56 1.82 10.76
C THR A 10 0.65 2.54 9.78
N GLY A 11 1.19 3.54 9.06
CA GLY A 11 0.48 4.23 8.00
C GLY A 11 0.08 3.35 6.82
N VAL A 12 0.73 2.19 6.61
CA VAL A 12 0.32 1.17 5.63
C VAL A 12 -0.17 -0.07 6.37
N ASP A 13 -1.50 -0.26 6.45
CA ASP A 13 -2.12 -1.35 7.20
C ASP A 13 -2.00 -2.69 6.49
N HIS A 14 -2.41 -2.74 5.22
CA HIS A 14 -2.39 -3.99 4.44
C HIS A 14 -2.29 -3.75 2.94
N ILE A 15 -1.97 -4.83 2.23
CA ILE A 15 -2.04 -4.94 0.78
C ILE A 15 -3.16 -5.90 0.40
N GLY A 16 -3.78 -5.70 -0.76
CA GLY A 16 -4.90 -6.51 -1.23
C GLY A 16 -4.61 -7.22 -2.54
N PHE A 17 -5.04 -8.47 -2.62
CA PHE A 17 -5.01 -9.26 -3.85
C PHE A 17 -6.40 -9.80 -4.18
N SER A 18 -6.79 -9.72 -5.45
CA SER A 18 -8.05 -10.24 -5.93
C SER A 18 -7.88 -11.55 -6.68
N PHE A 19 -8.79 -12.46 -6.41
CA PHE A 19 -8.87 -13.79 -7.02
C PHE A 19 -10.25 -14.00 -7.67
N ARG A 20 -10.27 -14.81 -8.73
CA ARG A 20 -11.51 -15.14 -9.45
C ARG A 20 -12.46 -16.02 -8.63
N ASP A 21 -11.92 -16.86 -7.76
CA ASP A 21 -12.65 -17.74 -6.85
C ASP A 21 -11.93 -17.73 -5.49
N LEU A 22 -12.43 -16.90 -4.59
CA LEU A 22 -11.84 -16.76 -3.26
C LEU A 22 -12.08 -18.00 -2.41
N THR A 23 -13.18 -18.73 -2.61
CA THR A 23 -13.48 -19.94 -1.86
C THR A 23 -12.43 -21.02 -2.13
N ALA A 24 -12.15 -21.29 -3.42
CA ALA A 24 -11.10 -22.22 -3.81
C ALA A 24 -9.71 -21.74 -3.35
N LYS A 25 -9.45 -20.42 -3.39
CA LYS A 25 -8.17 -19.85 -2.94
C LYS A 25 -7.97 -20.02 -1.44
N MET A 26 -8.99 -19.77 -0.63
CA MET A 26 -8.91 -19.97 0.83
C MET A 26 -8.66 -21.44 1.20
N ALA A 27 -9.32 -22.39 0.52
CA ALA A 27 -9.04 -23.81 0.72
C ALA A 27 -7.57 -24.18 0.39
N SER A 28 -6.99 -23.54 -0.64
CA SER A 28 -5.57 -23.76 -0.97
C SER A 28 -4.63 -23.16 0.07
N PHE A 29 -4.99 -22.02 0.67
CA PHE A 29 -4.23 -21.39 1.75
C PHE A 29 -4.26 -22.25 3.02
N GLU A 30 -5.42 -22.77 3.39
CA GLU A 30 -5.57 -23.68 4.52
C GLU A 30 -4.70 -24.93 4.35
N ALA A 31 -4.75 -25.56 3.16
CA ALA A 31 -3.93 -26.72 2.84
C ALA A 31 -2.41 -26.43 2.88
N ALA A 32 -2.01 -25.18 2.60
CA ALA A 32 -0.63 -24.71 2.66
C ALA A 32 -0.21 -24.22 4.06
N GLY A 33 -1.10 -24.21 5.05
CA GLY A 33 -0.82 -23.75 6.41
C GLY A 33 -0.66 -22.24 6.54
N VAL A 34 -1.28 -21.45 5.64
CA VAL A 34 -1.26 -19.97 5.72
C VAL A 34 -2.06 -19.51 6.93
N THR A 35 -1.53 -18.55 7.67
CA THR A 35 -2.21 -17.95 8.82
C THR A 35 -3.39 -17.10 8.36
N VAL A 36 -4.62 -17.54 8.67
CA VAL A 36 -5.86 -16.77 8.43
C VAL A 36 -6.15 -15.95 9.68
N THR A 37 -6.08 -14.62 9.57
CA THR A 37 -6.33 -13.69 10.69
C THR A 37 -7.79 -13.28 10.80
N GLU A 38 -8.50 -13.20 9.67
CA GLU A 38 -9.95 -12.98 9.63
C GLU A 38 -10.56 -13.93 8.58
N PRO A 39 -11.57 -14.74 8.97
CA PRO A 39 -12.18 -15.69 8.06
C PRO A 39 -12.94 -15.01 6.92
N MET A 40 -13.16 -15.75 5.84
CA MET A 40 -13.90 -15.25 4.68
C MET A 40 -15.32 -14.81 5.08
N ARG A 41 -15.68 -13.62 4.62
CA ARG A 41 -17.04 -13.06 4.73
C ARG A 41 -17.39 -12.29 3.46
N GLU A 42 -18.66 -12.11 3.21
CA GLU A 42 -19.18 -11.28 2.14
C GLU A 42 -19.60 -9.92 2.70
N ILE A 43 -19.24 -8.84 1.99
CA ILE A 43 -19.71 -7.49 2.27
C ILE A 43 -20.64 -7.10 1.14
N ASP A 44 -21.92 -6.90 1.49
CA ASP A 44 -22.95 -6.52 0.53
C ASP A 44 -22.56 -5.24 -0.23
N GLY A 45 -22.70 -5.30 -1.55
CA GLY A 45 -22.33 -4.21 -2.46
C GLY A 45 -20.82 -3.98 -2.64
N LEU A 46 -19.96 -4.87 -2.12
CA LEU A 46 -18.52 -4.90 -2.39
C LEU A 46 -18.11 -6.27 -2.98
N PHE A 47 -17.59 -7.15 -2.13
CA PHE A 47 -17.07 -8.46 -2.53
C PHE A 47 -16.92 -9.39 -1.31
N LYS A 48 -16.64 -10.65 -1.56
CA LYS A 48 -16.13 -11.55 -0.52
C LYS A 48 -14.68 -11.18 -0.22
N LEU A 49 -14.31 -11.22 1.05
CA LEU A 49 -12.96 -10.96 1.51
C LEU A 49 -12.57 -11.82 2.71
N ALA A 50 -11.27 -11.98 2.88
CA ALA A 50 -10.64 -12.57 4.07
C ALA A 50 -9.31 -11.87 4.32
N PHE A 51 -8.74 -12.06 5.51
CA PHE A 51 -7.39 -11.59 5.79
C PHE A 51 -6.48 -12.76 6.16
N VAL A 52 -5.28 -12.71 5.61
CA VAL A 52 -4.19 -13.63 5.94
C VAL A 52 -2.95 -12.82 6.33
N GLU A 53 -1.99 -13.48 6.94
CA GLU A 53 -0.75 -12.84 7.36
C GLU A 53 0.44 -13.65 6.86
N ASP A 54 1.48 -12.97 6.38
CA ASP A 54 2.73 -13.59 6.00
C ASP A 54 3.60 -13.87 7.26
N PRO A 55 4.69 -14.66 7.14
CA PRO A 55 5.55 -14.98 8.28
C PRO A 55 6.23 -13.80 8.96
N TRP A 56 6.23 -12.63 8.34
CA TRP A 56 6.85 -11.41 8.86
C TRP A 56 5.87 -10.40 9.45
N GLY A 57 4.56 -10.70 9.43
CA GLY A 57 3.51 -9.86 9.98
C GLY A 57 2.94 -8.85 8.98
N THR A 58 3.09 -9.10 7.68
CA THR A 58 2.35 -8.34 6.67
C THR A 58 0.90 -8.80 6.64
N LYS A 59 -0.03 -7.90 6.97
CA LYS A 59 -1.46 -8.15 6.79
C LYS A 59 -1.80 -8.09 5.31
N ILE A 60 -2.48 -9.10 4.81
CA ILE A 60 -2.87 -9.24 3.40
C ILE A 60 -4.37 -9.46 3.31
N GLU A 61 -5.07 -8.56 2.62
CA GLU A 61 -6.48 -8.76 2.27
C GLU A 61 -6.57 -9.56 0.97
N VAL A 62 -7.43 -10.59 0.97
CA VAL A 62 -7.74 -11.38 -0.23
C VAL A 62 -9.21 -11.19 -0.55
N VAL A 63 -9.51 -10.80 -1.78
CA VAL A 63 -10.86 -10.45 -2.21
C VAL A 63 -11.29 -11.23 -3.46
N GLU A 64 -12.62 -11.33 -3.69
CA GLU A 64 -13.20 -11.83 -4.93
C GLU A 64 -13.79 -10.66 -5.70
N ASP A 65 -12.95 -9.98 -6.51
CA ASP A 65 -13.37 -8.94 -7.43
C ASP A 65 -13.00 -9.33 -8.86
N HIS A 66 -14.01 -9.64 -9.66
CA HIS A 66 -13.82 -10.10 -11.04
C HIS A 66 -13.39 -8.99 -12.00
N GLU A 67 -13.55 -7.73 -11.61
CA GLU A 67 -13.17 -6.56 -12.40
C GLU A 67 -11.66 -6.29 -12.32
N TRP A 68 -11.08 -6.45 -11.12
CA TRP A 68 -9.68 -6.12 -10.83
C TRP A 68 -8.94 -7.32 -10.25
N LEU A 69 -8.42 -8.21 -11.10
CA LEU A 69 -7.69 -9.40 -10.67
C LEU A 69 -6.20 -9.11 -10.42
N GLY A 70 -5.60 -9.83 -9.47
CA GLY A 70 -4.20 -9.70 -9.11
C GLY A 70 -3.96 -8.72 -7.99
N PHE A 71 -2.93 -7.88 -8.08
CA PHE A 71 -2.66 -6.85 -7.09
C PHE A 71 -3.76 -5.78 -7.14
N HIS A 72 -4.58 -5.73 -6.11
CA HIS A 72 -5.85 -5.03 -6.12
C HIS A 72 -5.78 -3.66 -5.45
N HIS A 73 -5.25 -3.60 -4.24
CA HIS A 73 -5.18 -2.34 -3.50
C HIS A 73 -4.06 -2.28 -2.46
N LEU A 74 -3.74 -1.05 -2.10
CA LEU A 74 -3.06 -0.68 -0.87
C LEU A 74 -4.08 -0.02 0.05
N ASN A 75 -4.10 -0.37 1.33
CA ASN A 75 -4.93 0.31 2.32
C ASN A 75 -4.04 0.99 3.36
N LEU A 76 -4.13 2.31 3.40
CA LEU A 76 -3.48 3.15 4.38
C LEU A 76 -4.43 3.45 5.54
N ARG A 77 -3.84 3.81 6.67
CA ARG A 77 -4.53 4.32 7.85
C ARG A 77 -4.15 5.77 8.08
N SER A 78 -5.15 6.60 8.37
CA SER A 78 -4.93 8.00 8.71
C SER A 78 -6.02 8.53 9.65
N PRO A 79 -5.71 9.45 10.58
CA PRO A 79 -6.73 10.19 11.30
C PRO A 79 -7.55 11.09 10.36
N ASN A 80 -6.95 11.53 9.23
CA ASN A 80 -7.56 12.44 8.24
C ASN A 80 -7.47 11.88 6.81
N PRO A 81 -8.29 10.87 6.43
CA PRO A 81 -8.19 10.18 5.14
C PRO A 81 -8.24 11.12 3.92
N ASP A 82 -9.10 12.12 3.94
CA ASP A 82 -9.26 13.05 2.81
C ASP A 82 -8.03 13.93 2.60
N GLU A 83 -7.39 14.39 3.68
CA GLU A 83 -6.16 15.16 3.63
C GLU A 83 -4.99 14.30 3.14
N THR A 84 -4.92 13.06 3.62
CA THR A 84 -3.92 12.09 3.20
C THR A 84 -4.07 11.78 1.71
N LEU A 85 -5.27 11.48 1.22
CA LEU A 85 -5.52 11.28 -0.20
C LEU A 85 -5.18 12.51 -1.04
N ALA A 86 -5.53 13.72 -0.58
CA ALA A 86 -5.20 14.97 -1.27
C ALA A 86 -3.69 15.19 -1.36
N TRP A 87 -2.95 14.83 -0.32
CA TRP A 87 -1.49 14.91 -0.33
C TRP A 87 -0.88 13.97 -1.39
N TYR A 88 -1.29 12.67 -1.40
CA TYR A 88 -0.79 11.70 -2.38
C TYR A 88 -1.16 12.11 -3.80
N GLU A 89 -2.38 12.57 -4.04
CA GLU A 89 -2.83 13.07 -5.33
C GLU A 89 -2.00 14.26 -5.82
N ASN A 90 -1.73 15.21 -4.92
CA ASN A 90 -0.90 16.38 -5.24
C ASN A 90 0.55 16.01 -5.56
N ILE A 91 1.16 15.07 -4.82
CA ILE A 91 2.58 14.74 -4.97
C ILE A 91 2.81 13.73 -6.10
N PHE A 92 2.02 12.66 -6.13
CA PHE A 92 2.25 11.50 -7.01
C PHE A 92 1.17 11.32 -8.08
N GLY A 93 0.16 12.19 -8.11
CA GLY A 93 -0.96 12.04 -9.03
C GLY A 93 -1.92 10.92 -8.62
N GLY A 94 -2.46 10.24 -9.61
CA GLY A 94 -3.56 9.29 -9.43
C GLY A 94 -4.91 9.92 -9.77
N GLU A 95 -5.90 9.10 -10.02
CA GLU A 95 -7.25 9.52 -10.39
C GLU A 95 -8.19 9.32 -9.20
N ARG A 96 -8.81 10.43 -8.72
CA ARG A 96 -9.85 10.34 -7.69
C ARG A 96 -11.00 9.51 -8.19
N ASP A 97 -11.33 8.44 -7.48
CA ASP A 97 -12.42 7.56 -7.82
C ASP A 97 -12.97 6.87 -6.57
N SER A 98 -13.94 6.01 -6.74
CA SER A 98 -14.60 5.30 -5.66
C SER A 98 -14.72 3.80 -5.99
N LEU A 99 -14.00 2.96 -5.26
CA LEU A 99 -14.09 1.50 -5.40
C LEU A 99 -15.52 1.05 -5.13
N LYS A 100 -16.14 0.46 -6.17
CA LYS A 100 -17.56 0.05 -6.16
C LYS A 100 -18.53 1.17 -5.75
N GLY A 101 -18.17 2.44 -5.98
CA GLY A 101 -18.98 3.58 -5.58
C GLY A 101 -19.11 3.79 -4.05
N ARG A 102 -18.27 3.13 -3.22
CA ARG A 102 -18.41 3.10 -1.75
C ARG A 102 -17.16 3.52 -0.99
N ILE A 103 -16.00 3.18 -1.49
CA ILE A 103 -14.73 3.47 -0.81
C ILE A 103 -13.92 4.44 -1.66
N GLY A 104 -13.87 5.70 -1.22
CA GLY A 104 -13.08 6.72 -1.90
C GLY A 104 -11.58 6.42 -1.86
N GLY A 105 -10.89 6.70 -2.95
CA GLY A 105 -9.45 6.45 -3.07
C GLY A 105 -8.82 7.16 -4.27
N LEU A 106 -7.59 6.80 -4.56
CA LEU A 106 -6.90 7.12 -5.79
C LEU A 106 -6.73 5.86 -6.62
N ARG A 107 -6.82 6.00 -7.91
CA ARG A 107 -6.59 4.90 -8.85
C ARG A 107 -5.31 5.14 -9.64
N TYR A 108 -4.41 4.16 -9.62
CA TYR A 108 -3.19 4.12 -10.41
C TYR A 108 -3.27 2.94 -11.37
N GLY A 109 -3.87 3.18 -12.56
CA GLY A 109 -4.18 2.11 -13.51
C GLY A 109 -5.18 1.10 -12.92
N SER A 110 -4.74 -0.13 -12.68
CA SER A 110 -5.55 -1.20 -12.06
C SER A 110 -5.39 -1.31 -10.54
N LEU A 111 -4.60 -0.45 -9.92
CA LEU A 111 -4.34 -0.47 -8.49
C LEU A 111 -5.17 0.60 -7.77
N TRP A 112 -5.86 0.21 -6.71
CA TRP A 112 -6.53 1.11 -5.79
C TRP A 112 -5.58 1.50 -4.65
N PHE A 113 -5.55 2.78 -4.33
CA PHE A 113 -4.89 3.36 -3.18
C PHE A 113 -5.96 3.92 -2.25
N LEU A 114 -6.25 3.18 -1.21
CA LEU A 114 -7.35 3.45 -0.28
C LEU A 114 -6.80 4.00 1.03
N VAL A 115 -7.54 4.90 1.67
CA VAL A 115 -7.20 5.40 3.00
C VAL A 115 -8.40 5.24 3.93
N SER A 116 -8.22 4.49 4.98
CA SER A 116 -9.24 4.26 5.99
C SER A 116 -8.95 5.05 7.26
N ARG A 117 -10.00 5.52 7.94
CA ARG A 117 -9.86 6.27 9.19
C ARG A 117 -9.24 5.42 10.29
N HIS A 118 -8.28 6.00 10.98
CA HIS A 118 -7.65 5.46 12.17
C HIS A 118 -7.76 6.44 13.33
N GLN A 119 -7.85 5.93 14.56
CA GLN A 119 -7.78 6.73 15.78
C GLN A 119 -6.53 6.31 16.57
N GLY A 120 -5.77 7.29 17.00
CA GLY A 120 -4.53 7.07 17.73
C GLY A 120 -3.28 7.31 16.88
N GLU A 121 -2.11 7.08 17.50
CA GLU A 121 -0.82 7.24 16.85
C GLU A 121 -0.52 6.05 15.94
N LEU A 122 0.11 6.34 14.81
CA LEU A 122 0.64 5.35 13.87
C LEU A 122 2.16 5.35 13.95
N ALA A 123 2.75 4.16 13.99
CA ALA A 123 4.20 4.02 13.93
C ALA A 123 4.70 4.26 12.50
N PRO A 124 5.92 4.78 12.30
CA PRO A 124 6.56 4.84 11.00
C PRO A 124 6.65 3.46 10.35
N THR A 125 6.57 3.41 9.01
CA THR A 125 6.66 2.15 8.27
C THR A 125 8.10 1.63 8.16
N GLU A 126 9.11 2.51 8.29
CA GLU A 126 10.51 2.14 8.17
C GLU A 126 10.90 0.99 9.10
N GLY A 127 11.45 -0.07 8.52
CA GLY A 127 11.87 -1.28 9.24
C GLY A 127 10.73 -2.23 9.63
N ARG A 128 9.48 -1.94 9.30
CA ARG A 128 8.32 -2.82 9.55
C ARG A 128 8.18 -3.88 8.46
N ALA A 129 7.24 -4.80 8.64
CA ALA A 129 6.93 -5.84 7.66
C ALA A 129 6.54 -5.25 6.29
N PHE A 130 5.89 -4.09 6.28
CA PHE A 130 5.71 -3.24 5.11
C PHE A 130 6.54 -1.97 5.30
N ASP A 131 7.75 -1.94 4.73
CA ASP A 131 8.75 -0.89 5.01
C ASP A 131 8.45 0.42 4.28
N HIS A 132 8.14 0.36 2.97
CA HIS A 132 7.93 1.55 2.15
C HIS A 132 7.02 1.30 0.95
N LEU A 133 6.48 2.38 0.41
CA LEU A 133 5.85 2.44 -0.90
C LEU A 133 6.87 2.94 -1.92
N GLY A 134 6.72 2.58 -3.19
CA GLY A 134 7.60 3.06 -4.26
C GLY A 134 6.83 3.65 -5.44
N TRP A 135 7.32 4.79 -5.95
CA TRP A 135 6.92 5.35 -7.23
C TRP A 135 8.11 5.43 -8.18
N GLN A 136 7.91 4.96 -9.40
CA GLN A 136 8.94 5.03 -10.44
C GLN A 136 8.71 6.24 -11.34
N PHE A 137 9.78 6.99 -11.58
CA PHE A 137 9.80 8.13 -12.48
C PHE A 137 10.76 7.89 -13.65
N SER A 138 10.44 8.41 -14.82
CA SER A 138 11.36 8.38 -15.98
C SER A 138 12.63 9.21 -15.75
N ASP A 139 12.53 10.28 -14.97
CA ASP A 139 13.66 11.12 -14.51
C ASP A 139 13.43 11.51 -13.04
N LEU A 140 14.10 10.79 -12.13
CA LEU A 140 13.98 11.04 -10.70
C LEU A 140 14.52 12.41 -10.28
N ARG A 141 15.53 12.97 -10.99
CA ARG A 141 16.07 14.29 -10.62
C ARG A 141 15.05 15.39 -10.90
N VAL A 142 14.38 15.33 -12.04
CA VAL A 142 13.31 16.27 -12.39
C VAL A 142 12.14 16.12 -11.40
N ALA A 143 11.71 14.89 -11.13
CA ALA A 143 10.63 14.62 -10.19
C ALA A 143 10.97 15.12 -8.77
N ALA A 144 12.20 14.92 -8.30
CA ALA A 144 12.63 15.40 -6.99
C ALA A 144 12.54 16.93 -6.85
N GLU A 145 12.95 17.69 -7.89
CA GLU A 145 12.81 19.15 -7.86
C GLU A 145 11.34 19.61 -7.86
N GLU A 146 10.45 18.85 -8.50
CA GLU A 146 9.02 19.12 -8.46
C GLU A 146 8.42 18.83 -7.08
N ILE A 147 8.80 17.71 -6.48
CA ILE A 147 8.36 17.30 -5.14
C ILE A 147 8.83 18.33 -4.10
N LYS A 148 10.09 18.79 -4.18
CA LYS A 148 10.61 19.86 -3.30
C LYS A 148 9.84 21.17 -3.45
N ARG A 149 9.51 21.57 -4.69
CA ARG A 149 8.70 22.80 -4.92
C ARG A 149 7.30 22.71 -4.29
N LYS A 150 6.78 21.49 -4.07
CA LYS A 150 5.53 21.24 -3.35
C LYS A 150 5.71 21.16 -1.82
N GLY A 151 6.93 21.45 -1.32
CA GLY A 151 7.22 21.54 0.11
C GLY A 151 7.55 20.22 0.79
N VAL A 152 7.85 19.16 0.04
CA VAL A 152 8.24 17.85 0.61
C VAL A 152 9.76 17.80 0.76
N GLU A 153 10.22 17.46 1.95
CA GLU A 153 11.64 17.27 2.26
C GLU A 153 12.07 15.82 2.02
N PHE A 154 13.27 15.65 1.46
CA PHE A 154 13.87 14.33 1.23
C PHE A 154 14.62 13.88 2.47
N THR A 155 14.32 12.67 2.95
CA THR A 155 15.12 11.98 3.97
C THR A 155 16.35 11.32 3.36
N LEU A 156 16.31 11.05 2.05
CA LEU A 156 17.45 10.68 1.23
C LEU A 156 17.33 11.35 -0.14
N GLU A 157 18.26 12.25 -0.45
CA GLU A 157 18.34 12.90 -1.76
C GLU A 157 18.63 11.89 -2.90
N PRO A 158 18.22 12.18 -4.15
CA PRO A 158 18.49 11.33 -5.29
C PRO A 158 19.97 10.99 -5.44
N ARG A 159 20.31 9.71 -5.34
CA ARG A 159 21.67 9.20 -5.47
C ARG A 159 21.74 7.94 -6.31
N PRO A 160 22.89 7.62 -6.92
CA PRO A 160 23.13 6.35 -7.60
C PRO A 160 22.94 5.17 -6.65
N PHE A 161 22.34 4.12 -7.17
CA PHE A 161 22.11 2.84 -6.51
C PHE A 161 22.14 1.72 -7.54
N THR A 162 22.82 0.63 -7.24
CA THR A 162 22.76 -0.59 -8.03
C THR A 162 21.89 -1.59 -7.29
N ASN A 163 20.79 -2.03 -7.91
CA ASN A 163 19.87 -2.97 -7.28
C ASN A 163 20.46 -4.39 -7.21
N PRO A 164 19.86 -5.35 -6.46
CA PRO A 164 20.37 -6.71 -6.37
C PRO A 164 20.44 -7.49 -7.70
N LEU A 165 19.77 -7.01 -8.74
CA LEU A 165 19.83 -7.58 -10.09
C LEU A 165 21.01 -7.01 -10.92
N GLY A 166 21.77 -6.05 -10.36
CA GLY A 166 22.88 -5.40 -11.02
C GLY A 166 22.49 -4.24 -11.95
N GLU A 167 21.26 -3.72 -11.83
CA GLU A 167 20.80 -2.59 -12.62
C GLU A 167 21.10 -1.27 -11.91
N ASP A 168 21.71 -0.33 -12.63
CA ASP A 168 21.99 1.01 -12.12
C ASP A 168 20.75 1.89 -12.24
N MET A 169 20.40 2.55 -11.14
CA MET A 169 19.26 3.44 -11.03
C MET A 169 19.56 4.60 -10.08
N LEU A 170 18.63 5.53 -9.96
CA LEU A 170 18.63 6.50 -8.88
C LEU A 170 17.59 6.09 -7.84
N ILE A 171 17.92 6.32 -6.59
CA ILE A 171 17.03 6.08 -5.44
C ILE A 171 16.94 7.33 -4.58
N SER A 172 15.77 7.60 -4.02
CA SER A 172 15.55 8.65 -3.03
C SER A 172 14.44 8.26 -2.07
N PHE A 173 14.37 8.91 -0.91
CA PHE A 173 13.29 8.68 0.05
C PHE A 173 12.71 9.99 0.57
N VAL A 174 11.40 9.99 0.76
CA VAL A 174 10.64 11.02 1.51
C VAL A 174 9.78 10.35 2.58
N THR A 175 9.29 11.14 3.53
CA THR A 175 8.27 10.70 4.48
C THR A 175 6.94 11.33 4.10
N GLY A 176 5.95 10.51 3.81
CA GLY A 176 4.57 10.92 3.56
C GLY A 176 3.76 11.06 4.86
N PRO A 177 2.46 11.37 4.73
CA PRO A 177 1.54 11.41 5.88
C PRO A 177 1.62 10.13 6.72
N ASP A 178 1.38 10.29 8.02
CA ASP A 178 1.29 9.18 8.98
C ASP A 178 2.56 8.31 9.07
N GLY A 179 3.73 8.90 8.77
CA GLY A 179 5.02 8.23 8.89
C GLY A 179 5.28 7.18 7.80
N VAL A 180 4.58 7.24 6.68
CA VAL A 180 4.81 6.33 5.55
C VAL A 180 6.11 6.70 4.84
N ARG A 181 7.05 5.77 4.82
CA ARG A 181 8.27 5.89 4.04
C ARG A 181 7.97 5.68 2.57
N ILE A 182 8.50 6.52 1.71
CA ILE A 182 8.24 6.49 0.26
C ILE A 182 9.56 6.55 -0.50
N GLU A 183 9.76 5.55 -1.33
CA GLU A 183 10.89 5.46 -2.27
C GLU A 183 10.54 6.10 -3.62
#